data_e91b743df3b3ff31ab0467dbdf7a3049
#
_entry.id   e91b743df3b3ff31ab0467dbdf7a3049
#
_cell.length_a   1.000
_cell.length_b   1.000
_cell.length_c   1.000
_cell.angle_alpha   90.00
_cell.angle_beta   90.00
_cell.angle_gamma   90.00
#
_symmetry.space_group_name_H-M   'P 1'
#
loop_
_entity.id
_entity.type
_entity.pdbx_description
1 polymer ?
#
loop_
_entity_poly.entity_id
_entity_poly.type
_entity_poly.pdbx_seq_one_letter_code
_entity_poly.pdbx_strand_id
1 'polypeptide(L)'
;MKSRRRGQSSNTSLFRLCAVGAAIAAVATASSANADDSAYCRRVRARASSDAALLIAPTLRAEALKLPSSLAAGGRLDATPGGSNYQIRAGGSVSLINIYKGTRLSVIADADCAQHAATTAAQELVLQAQTFGRVNGLRAEASFLEAHRAEWEAIATQMAARLAAQNVTLPNVEDVLARTTSLARRRTVVSGEIARIEASGLDTQKPNVAALAQNVDSTTMRYEREASHVRAFDSWDFTVTGGYVPPVFDSKQSDFFGVVQVSYSIGGAFRNAAESRYLEARSDELKTSRSEVQTQLHSFRQQIKADLTAAKGELTIVETRVAALQATRTQLEGSDASGAPYALAMVDLELVAMRAEQVFLAAFARELTHVEEN
;
A
#
# COMPACT_ATOMS: atom_id res chain seq x y z
N MET A 1 -0.28 -55.04 -62.91
CA MET A 1 0.37 -53.96 -62.18
C MET A 1 -0.72 -53.14 -61.49
N LYS A 2 -0.98 -53.31 -60.18
CA LYS A 2 -1.93 -52.54 -59.38
C LYS A 2 -1.17 -52.00 -58.15
N SER A 3 -0.95 -50.71 -58.16
CA SER A 3 -0.28 -49.92 -57.11
C SER A 3 -1.22 -49.77 -55.90
N ARG A 4 -0.81 -50.28 -54.76
CA ARG A 4 -1.47 -50.05 -53.43
C ARG A 4 -0.97 -48.70 -52.86
N ARG A 5 -1.84 -47.69 -52.80
CA ARG A 5 -1.67 -46.51 -51.96
C ARG A 5 -2.02 -46.90 -50.50
N ARG A 6 -1.02 -46.84 -49.61
CA ARG A 6 -1.23 -46.88 -48.16
C ARG A 6 -1.64 -45.49 -47.69
N GLY A 7 -2.79 -45.43 -47.03
CA GLY A 7 -3.24 -44.21 -46.38
C GLY A 7 -2.42 -43.89 -45.12
N GLN A 8 -1.79 -42.70 -45.12
CA GLN A 8 -1.30 -42.04 -43.94
C GLN A 8 -2.46 -41.19 -43.37
N SER A 9 -3.07 -41.63 -42.29
CA SER A 9 -3.91 -40.75 -41.48
C SER A 9 -3.91 -41.29 -40.05
N SER A 10 -3.38 -40.56 -39.12
CA SER A 10 -3.84 -40.45 -37.72
C SER A 10 -2.84 -39.94 -36.69
N ASN A 11 -1.95 -38.99 -37.03
CA ASN A 11 -1.07 -38.38 -36.01
C ASN A 11 -1.38 -36.90 -35.69
N THR A 12 -2.43 -36.31 -36.28
CA THR A 12 -2.73 -34.89 -36.10
C THR A 12 -3.68 -34.56 -34.94
N SER A 13 -4.35 -35.55 -34.34
CA SER A 13 -5.30 -35.31 -33.24
C SER A 13 -4.67 -35.27 -31.84
N LEU A 14 -3.57 -36.01 -31.63
CA LEU A 14 -2.86 -36.00 -30.32
C LEU A 14 -2.11 -34.66 -30.08
N PHE A 15 -1.57 -34.04 -31.13
CA PHE A 15 -0.91 -32.74 -31.03
C PHE A 15 -1.84 -31.58 -30.70
N ARG A 16 -3.13 -31.65 -31.05
CA ARG A 16 -4.10 -30.60 -30.74
C ARG A 16 -4.57 -30.58 -29.30
N LEU A 17 -4.59 -31.73 -28.62
CA LEU A 17 -4.93 -31.81 -27.19
C LEU A 17 -3.79 -31.29 -26.29
N CYS A 18 -2.53 -31.49 -26.67
CA CYS A 18 -1.39 -30.91 -25.95
C CYS A 18 -1.30 -29.37 -26.11
N ALA A 19 -1.72 -28.83 -27.27
CA ALA A 19 -1.69 -27.39 -27.52
C ALA A 19 -2.71 -26.61 -26.68
N VAL A 20 -3.87 -27.21 -26.34
CA VAL A 20 -4.86 -26.56 -25.48
C VAL A 20 -4.38 -26.50 -24.00
N GLY A 21 -3.67 -27.53 -23.55
CA GLY A 21 -3.06 -27.54 -22.20
C GLY A 21 -1.95 -26.47 -22.03
N ALA A 22 -1.16 -26.25 -23.09
CA ALA A 22 -0.09 -25.23 -23.08
C ALA A 22 -0.63 -23.79 -23.17
N ALA A 23 -1.76 -23.56 -23.84
CA ALA A 23 -2.38 -22.25 -23.94
C ALA A 23 -3.00 -21.78 -22.61
N ILE A 24 -3.50 -22.71 -21.77
CA ILE A 24 -4.06 -22.38 -20.45
C ILE A 24 -2.95 -21.98 -19.45
N ALA A 25 -1.77 -22.58 -19.56
CA ALA A 25 -0.62 -22.22 -18.70
C ALA A 25 -0.04 -20.82 -19.02
N ALA A 26 -0.20 -20.33 -20.25
CA ALA A 26 0.31 -19.01 -20.66
C ALA A 26 -0.53 -17.82 -20.21
N VAL A 27 -1.81 -18.02 -19.86
CA VAL A 27 -2.70 -16.95 -19.40
C VAL A 27 -2.43 -16.55 -17.94
N ALA A 28 -1.75 -17.41 -17.17
CA ALA A 28 -1.44 -17.15 -15.76
C ALA A 28 -0.25 -16.21 -15.51
N THR A 29 0.49 -15.77 -16.56
CA THR A 29 1.73 -15.01 -16.40
C THR A 29 1.65 -13.53 -16.79
N ALA A 30 0.51 -13.02 -17.22
CA ALA A 30 0.34 -11.60 -17.51
C ALA A 30 -0.18 -10.83 -16.29
N SER A 31 0.52 -10.89 -15.16
CA SER A 31 0.26 -9.96 -14.07
C SER A 31 1.11 -8.71 -14.22
N SER A 32 0.44 -7.59 -14.24
CA SER A 32 0.94 -6.23 -14.39
C SER A 32 2.16 -5.94 -13.48
N ALA A 33 3.27 -5.58 -14.14
CA ALA A 33 4.56 -5.27 -13.50
C ALA A 33 4.62 -3.89 -12.83
N ASN A 34 3.55 -3.39 -12.22
CA ASN A 34 3.51 -2.05 -11.62
C ASN A 34 2.75 -1.99 -10.29
N ALA A 35 2.87 -2.98 -9.43
CA ALA A 35 2.37 -2.88 -8.07
C ALA A 35 3.50 -3.21 -7.10
N ASP A 36 3.62 -2.37 -6.13
CA ASP A 36 4.52 -2.35 -5.00
C ASP A 36 5.20 -3.70 -4.71
N ASP A 37 6.51 -3.76 -4.93
CA ASP A 37 7.34 -4.97 -4.81
C ASP A 37 7.63 -5.33 -3.34
N SER A 38 6.68 -5.01 -2.44
CA SER A 38 6.79 -5.31 -1.03
C SER A 38 6.92 -6.82 -0.80
N ALA A 39 7.64 -7.21 0.25
CA ALA A 39 7.81 -8.61 0.63
C ALA A 39 6.45 -9.28 0.93
N TYR A 40 5.48 -8.49 1.38
CA TYR A 40 4.09 -8.94 1.59
C TYR A 40 3.43 -9.31 0.26
N CYS A 41 3.43 -8.40 -0.71
CA CYS A 41 2.81 -8.60 -2.02
C CYS A 41 3.42 -9.78 -2.78
N ARG A 42 4.74 -9.93 -2.74
CA ARG A 42 5.41 -11.10 -3.34
C ARG A 42 4.91 -12.41 -2.73
N ARG A 43 4.77 -12.49 -1.40
CA ARG A 43 4.26 -13.70 -0.72
C ARG A 43 2.80 -14.00 -1.06
N VAL A 44 1.94 -12.99 -1.03
CA VAL A 44 0.51 -13.14 -1.35
C VAL A 44 0.31 -13.61 -2.78
N ARG A 45 1.01 -13.00 -3.75
CA ARG A 45 0.96 -13.40 -5.16
C ARG A 45 1.53 -14.80 -5.41
N ALA A 46 2.65 -15.14 -4.77
CA ALA A 46 3.24 -16.48 -4.89
C ALA A 46 2.29 -17.55 -4.35
N ARG A 47 1.63 -17.31 -3.21
CA ARG A 47 0.61 -18.20 -2.67
C ARG A 47 -0.58 -18.35 -3.62
N ALA A 48 -1.15 -17.25 -4.09
CA ALA A 48 -2.27 -17.26 -5.03
C ALA A 48 -1.93 -18.00 -6.33
N SER A 49 -0.73 -17.83 -6.85
CA SER A 49 -0.25 -18.55 -8.04
C SER A 49 -0.13 -20.06 -7.79
N SER A 50 0.38 -20.47 -6.63
CA SER A 50 0.47 -21.88 -6.24
C SER A 50 -0.93 -22.51 -6.09
N ASP A 51 -1.83 -21.84 -5.38
CA ASP A 51 -3.20 -22.31 -5.17
C ASP A 51 -3.99 -22.37 -6.49
N ALA A 52 -3.80 -21.39 -7.36
CA ALA A 52 -4.38 -21.38 -8.71
C ALA A 52 -3.87 -22.55 -9.55
N ALA A 53 -2.57 -22.84 -9.52
CA ALA A 53 -1.99 -23.97 -10.24
C ALA A 53 -2.57 -25.32 -9.76
N LEU A 54 -2.78 -25.48 -8.44
CA LEU A 54 -3.40 -26.68 -7.87
C LEU A 54 -4.87 -26.82 -8.27
N LEU A 55 -5.62 -25.73 -8.34
CA LEU A 55 -7.04 -25.73 -8.74
C LEU A 55 -7.20 -26.05 -10.24
N ILE A 56 -6.34 -25.54 -11.09
CA ILE A 56 -6.41 -25.69 -12.55
C ILE A 56 -5.86 -27.04 -13.01
N ALA A 57 -5.05 -27.70 -12.18
CA ALA A 57 -4.39 -28.95 -12.54
C ALA A 57 -5.43 -30.04 -12.95
N PRO A 58 -5.29 -30.65 -14.13
CA PRO A 58 -6.16 -31.74 -14.54
C PRO A 58 -5.95 -32.96 -13.64
N THR A 59 -7.04 -33.60 -13.23
CA THR A 59 -6.98 -34.90 -12.55
C THR A 59 -6.91 -36.02 -13.56
N LEU A 60 -5.84 -36.80 -13.52
CA LEU A 60 -5.71 -38.01 -14.32
C LEU A 60 -6.25 -39.21 -13.51
N ARG A 61 -7.12 -39.99 -14.13
CA ARG A 61 -7.69 -41.20 -13.53
C ARG A 61 -7.57 -42.38 -14.49
N ALA A 62 -7.18 -43.51 -13.94
CA ALA A 62 -7.28 -44.78 -14.60
C ALA A 62 -8.19 -45.68 -13.75
N GLU A 63 -9.28 -46.15 -14.32
CA GLU A 63 -10.26 -46.99 -13.61
C GLU A 63 -10.44 -48.31 -14.34
N ALA A 64 -10.42 -49.41 -13.60
CA ALA A 64 -10.84 -50.71 -14.07
C ALA A 64 -12.27 -50.96 -13.62
N LEU A 65 -13.20 -51.01 -14.56
CA LEU A 65 -14.61 -51.24 -14.30
C LEU A 65 -14.92 -52.71 -14.61
N LYS A 66 -15.51 -53.41 -13.64
CA LYS A 66 -16.09 -54.75 -13.88
C LYS A 66 -17.46 -54.56 -14.56
N LEU A 67 -17.55 -54.95 -15.82
CA LEU A 67 -18.83 -54.91 -16.53
C LEU A 67 -19.71 -56.06 -16.03
N PRO A 68 -20.99 -55.78 -15.66
CA PRO A 68 -21.93 -56.85 -15.39
C PRO A 68 -22.17 -57.63 -16.68
N SER A 69 -22.21 -58.95 -16.54
CA SER A 69 -22.37 -59.91 -17.66
C SER A 69 -23.64 -59.68 -18.52
N SER A 70 -24.63 -58.93 -18.01
CA SER A 70 -25.83 -58.55 -18.73
C SER A 70 -25.64 -57.42 -19.76
N LEU A 71 -24.58 -56.60 -19.67
CA LEU A 71 -24.28 -55.55 -20.65
C LEU A 71 -23.40 -56.04 -21.82
N ALA A 72 -22.84 -57.23 -21.71
CA ALA A 72 -22.14 -57.91 -22.80
C ALA A 72 -23.10 -58.53 -23.84
N ALA A 73 -24.41 -58.45 -23.65
CA ALA A 73 -25.42 -59.10 -24.45
C ALA A 73 -25.97 -58.25 -25.60
N GLY A 74 -25.09 -57.58 -26.31
CA GLY A 74 -25.37 -57.02 -27.65
C GLY A 74 -24.86 -57.91 -28.77
N GLY A 75 -25.23 -59.18 -28.79
CA GLY A 75 -24.99 -60.08 -29.90
C GLY A 75 -23.92 -61.14 -29.68
N ARG A 76 -24.41 -62.40 -29.57
CA ARG A 76 -23.72 -63.70 -29.52
C ARG A 76 -22.82 -63.92 -28.30
N LEU A 77 -23.45 -64.61 -27.39
CA LEU A 77 -22.81 -65.30 -26.28
C LEU A 77 -22.03 -66.52 -26.78
N ASP A 78 -20.72 -66.40 -26.88
CA ASP A 78 -19.82 -67.46 -26.56
C ASP A 78 -19.20 -67.15 -25.20
N ALA A 79 -20.03 -67.24 -24.16
CA ALA A 79 -19.61 -67.02 -22.81
C ALA A 79 -18.84 -68.29 -22.35
N THR A 80 -17.54 -68.17 -22.29
CA THR A 80 -16.73 -69.10 -21.47
C THR A 80 -17.12 -68.85 -20.02
N PRO A 81 -17.60 -69.84 -19.30
CA PRO A 81 -18.03 -69.65 -17.90
C PRO A 81 -16.81 -69.26 -17.06
N GLY A 82 -16.81 -68.13 -16.49
CA GLY A 82 -15.78 -67.62 -15.54
C GLY A 82 -14.95 -66.42 -15.94
N GLY A 83 -15.14 -65.83 -17.13
CA GLY A 83 -14.43 -64.66 -17.56
C GLY A 83 -15.03 -63.38 -16.95
N SER A 84 -14.31 -62.72 -16.05
CA SER A 84 -14.66 -61.37 -15.61
C SER A 84 -14.23 -60.35 -16.69
N ASN A 85 -15.20 -59.72 -17.36
CA ASN A 85 -14.91 -58.68 -18.31
C ASN A 85 -14.56 -57.38 -17.57
N TYR A 86 -13.30 -57.00 -17.62
CA TYR A 86 -12.85 -55.74 -17.10
C TYR A 86 -12.65 -54.75 -18.25
N GLN A 87 -13.17 -53.57 -18.09
CA GLN A 87 -12.92 -52.48 -19.00
C GLN A 87 -11.98 -51.46 -18.31
N ILE A 88 -10.82 -51.23 -18.89
CA ILE A 88 -9.88 -50.21 -18.42
C ILE A 88 -10.25 -48.91 -19.10
N ARG A 89 -10.44 -47.85 -18.31
CA ARG A 89 -10.64 -46.50 -18.80
C ARG A 89 -9.52 -45.60 -18.27
N ALA A 90 -8.86 -44.90 -19.14
CA ALA A 90 -7.88 -43.89 -18.77
C ALA A 90 -8.35 -42.52 -19.28
N GLY A 91 -8.38 -41.53 -18.42
CA GLY A 91 -8.87 -40.21 -18.80
C GLY A 91 -8.42 -39.11 -17.87
N GLY A 92 -8.65 -37.89 -18.29
CA GLY A 92 -8.42 -36.69 -17.50
C GLY A 92 -9.71 -35.90 -17.32
N SER A 93 -9.87 -35.27 -16.16
CA SER A 93 -10.98 -34.38 -15.87
C SER A 93 -10.48 -33.02 -15.47
N VAL A 94 -11.19 -31.98 -15.91
CA VAL A 94 -10.90 -30.58 -15.58
C VAL A 94 -12.20 -29.91 -15.10
N SER A 95 -12.14 -29.24 -13.97
CA SER A 95 -13.27 -28.44 -13.48
C SER A 95 -13.16 -27.00 -14.01
N LEU A 96 -14.18 -26.57 -14.74
CA LEU A 96 -14.26 -25.22 -15.27
C LEU A 96 -14.41 -24.18 -14.15
N ILE A 97 -15.07 -24.55 -13.06
CA ILE A 97 -15.19 -23.69 -11.88
C ILE A 97 -13.84 -23.51 -11.20
N ASN A 98 -13.04 -24.58 -11.10
CA ASN A 98 -11.70 -24.47 -10.54
C ASN A 98 -10.77 -23.60 -11.41
N ILE A 99 -10.92 -23.64 -12.74
CA ILE A 99 -10.23 -22.71 -13.65
C ILE A 99 -10.66 -21.28 -13.35
N TYR A 100 -11.97 -21.02 -13.26
CA TYR A 100 -12.49 -19.69 -12.93
C TYR A 100 -11.97 -19.21 -11.57
N LYS A 101 -12.08 -20.02 -10.51
CA LYS A 101 -11.56 -19.71 -9.16
C LYS A 101 -10.07 -19.42 -9.20
N GLY A 102 -9.28 -20.28 -9.84
CA GLY A 102 -7.83 -20.10 -9.97
C GLY A 102 -7.44 -18.78 -10.63
N THR A 103 -8.16 -18.37 -11.69
CA THR A 103 -7.93 -17.07 -12.31
C THR A 103 -8.33 -15.90 -11.41
N ARG A 104 -9.36 -16.05 -10.59
CA ARG A 104 -9.79 -15.02 -9.62
C ARG A 104 -8.87 -14.87 -8.43
N LEU A 105 -8.16 -15.93 -8.02
CA LEU A 105 -7.19 -15.84 -6.91
C LEU A 105 -6.08 -14.83 -7.16
N SER A 106 -5.62 -14.69 -8.41
CA SER A 106 -4.62 -13.67 -8.74
C SER A 106 -5.19 -12.24 -8.59
N VAL A 107 -6.46 -12.03 -8.97
CA VAL A 107 -7.13 -10.72 -8.83
C VAL A 107 -7.37 -10.38 -7.36
N ILE A 108 -7.72 -11.38 -6.54
CA ILE A 108 -7.85 -11.24 -5.08
C ILE A 108 -6.49 -10.88 -4.45
N ALA A 109 -5.41 -11.54 -4.88
CA ALA A 109 -4.06 -11.25 -4.40
C ALA A 109 -3.61 -9.81 -4.73
N ASP A 110 -3.94 -9.33 -5.93
CA ASP A 110 -3.66 -7.95 -6.31
C ASP A 110 -4.50 -6.93 -5.53
N ALA A 111 -5.76 -7.27 -5.23
CA ALA A 111 -6.62 -6.43 -4.40
C ALA A 111 -6.14 -6.39 -2.93
N ASP A 112 -5.67 -7.52 -2.38
CA ASP A 112 -5.06 -7.62 -1.05
C ASP A 112 -3.77 -6.79 -0.97
N CYS A 113 -2.91 -6.87 -2.00
CA CYS A 113 -1.72 -6.05 -2.11
C CYS A 113 -2.03 -4.55 -2.15
N ALA A 114 -3.01 -4.13 -2.96
CA ALA A 114 -3.40 -2.73 -3.05
C ALA A 114 -3.95 -2.21 -1.71
N GLN A 115 -4.74 -3.03 -1.01
CA GLN A 115 -5.25 -2.70 0.31
C GLN A 115 -4.12 -2.58 1.35
N HIS A 116 -3.17 -3.51 1.36
CA HIS A 116 -2.01 -3.44 2.24
C HIS A 116 -1.19 -2.16 2.00
N ALA A 117 -0.93 -1.81 0.74
CA ALA A 117 -0.21 -0.58 0.40
C ALA A 117 -0.98 0.68 0.86
N ALA A 118 -2.30 0.72 0.64
CA ALA A 118 -3.13 1.82 1.10
C ALA A 118 -3.15 1.96 2.63
N THR A 119 -3.23 0.85 3.35
CA THR A 119 -3.19 0.82 4.82
C THR A 119 -1.84 1.27 5.35
N THR A 120 -0.74 0.78 4.77
CA THR A 120 0.62 1.17 5.16
C THR A 120 0.84 2.66 4.94
N ALA A 121 0.45 3.21 3.78
CA ALA A 121 0.55 4.64 3.50
C ALA A 121 -0.25 5.49 4.51
N ALA A 122 -1.44 5.04 4.92
CA ALA A 122 -2.24 5.73 5.93
C ALA A 122 -1.58 5.68 7.32
N GLN A 123 -1.00 4.54 7.70
CA GLN A 123 -0.26 4.40 8.97
C GLN A 123 1.01 5.24 8.99
N GLU A 124 1.77 5.28 7.91
CA GLU A 124 2.95 6.14 7.77
C GLU A 124 2.59 7.60 7.95
N LEU A 125 1.49 8.06 7.32
CA LEU A 125 1.01 9.42 7.51
C LEU A 125 0.72 9.75 8.98
N VAL A 126 0.04 8.84 9.70
CA VAL A 126 -0.27 9.04 11.12
C VAL A 126 1.01 9.11 11.97
N LEU A 127 2.01 8.27 11.67
CA LEU A 127 3.31 8.31 12.34
C LEU A 127 4.07 9.62 12.08
N GLN A 128 3.86 10.23 10.92
CA GLN A 128 4.49 11.50 10.53
C GLN A 128 3.76 12.73 11.10
N ALA A 129 2.60 12.54 11.73
CA ALA A 129 1.73 13.62 12.21
C ALA A 129 2.45 14.71 13.03
N GLN A 130 3.39 14.29 13.91
CA GLN A 130 4.13 15.21 14.78
C GLN A 130 5.18 16.05 14.04
N THR A 131 5.65 15.59 12.88
CA THR A 131 6.68 16.28 12.08
C THR A 131 6.09 17.04 10.91
N PHE A 132 4.79 16.79 10.62
CA PHE A 132 4.11 17.39 9.50
C PHE A 132 4.01 18.92 9.62
N GLY A 133 4.36 19.62 8.53
CA GLY A 133 4.39 21.07 8.51
C GLY A 133 5.57 21.71 9.26
N ARG A 134 6.13 21.04 10.29
CA ARG A 134 7.23 21.57 11.10
C ARG A 134 8.49 21.82 10.28
N VAL A 135 8.79 20.95 9.31
CA VAL A 135 9.99 21.13 8.45
C VAL A 135 9.92 22.44 7.65
N ASN A 136 8.76 22.75 7.10
CA ASN A 136 8.59 23.98 6.31
C ASN A 136 8.65 25.23 7.21
N GLY A 137 8.11 25.15 8.43
CA GLY A 137 8.29 26.18 9.45
C GLY A 137 9.76 26.39 9.81
N LEU A 138 10.48 25.30 10.09
CA LEU A 138 11.92 25.36 10.41
C LEU A 138 12.76 25.90 9.24
N ARG A 139 12.46 25.51 8.00
CA ARG A 139 13.14 26.07 6.81
C ARG A 139 12.91 27.56 6.67
N ALA A 140 11.68 28.03 6.91
CA ALA A 140 11.35 29.46 6.88
C ALA A 140 12.10 30.22 7.99
N GLU A 141 12.15 29.68 9.21
CA GLU A 141 12.93 30.25 10.32
C GLU A 141 14.44 30.27 10.02
N ALA A 142 15.00 29.17 9.51
CA ALA A 142 16.42 29.09 9.15
C ALA A 142 16.79 30.12 8.10
N SER A 143 15.98 30.27 7.06
CA SER A 143 16.17 31.23 6.00
C SER A 143 16.11 32.65 6.54
N PHE A 144 15.16 32.95 7.43
CA PHE A 144 15.04 34.27 8.06
C PHE A 144 16.27 34.56 8.94
N LEU A 145 16.68 33.62 9.78
CA LEU A 145 17.86 33.83 10.65
C LEU A 145 19.15 34.02 9.83
N GLU A 146 19.31 33.27 8.72
CA GLU A 146 20.48 33.48 7.85
C GLU A 146 20.47 34.83 7.16
N ALA A 147 19.32 35.28 6.65
CA ALA A 147 19.18 36.57 6.00
C ALA A 147 19.50 37.76 6.94
N HIS A 148 19.19 37.63 8.23
CA HIS A 148 19.40 38.72 9.22
C HIS A 148 20.68 38.52 10.03
N ARG A 149 21.54 37.59 9.66
CA ARG A 149 22.79 37.30 10.37
C ARG A 149 23.70 38.52 10.49
N ALA A 150 23.91 39.19 9.37
CA ALA A 150 24.78 40.40 9.34
C ALA A 150 24.28 41.49 10.26
N GLU A 151 22.96 41.62 10.47
CA GLU A 151 22.37 42.66 11.32
C GLU A 151 22.73 42.44 12.78
N TRP A 152 22.52 41.25 13.34
CA TRP A 152 22.84 41.00 14.75
C TRP A 152 24.34 40.95 15.03
N GLU A 153 25.18 40.51 14.06
CA GLU A 153 26.63 40.58 14.16
C GLU A 153 27.11 42.02 14.17
N ALA A 154 26.48 42.92 13.38
CA ALA A 154 26.77 44.32 13.39
C ALA A 154 26.41 45.01 14.72
N ILE A 155 25.25 44.62 15.33
CA ILE A 155 24.84 45.12 16.66
C ILE A 155 25.90 44.76 17.72
N ALA A 156 26.39 43.52 17.75
CA ALA A 156 27.44 43.13 18.68
C ALA A 156 28.74 43.90 18.48
N THR A 157 29.15 44.10 17.22
CA THR A 157 30.35 44.89 16.86
C THR A 157 30.22 46.32 17.29
N GLN A 158 29.07 46.99 17.05
CA GLN A 158 28.79 48.36 17.46
C GLN A 158 28.84 48.52 18.98
N MET A 159 28.28 47.54 19.73
CA MET A 159 28.32 47.58 21.19
C MET A 159 29.73 47.43 21.75
N ALA A 160 30.56 46.61 21.13
CA ALA A 160 32.00 46.51 21.50
C ALA A 160 32.75 47.80 21.24
N ALA A 161 32.49 48.47 20.10
CA ALA A 161 33.05 49.78 19.78
C ALA A 161 32.60 50.87 20.77
N ARG A 162 31.33 50.87 21.18
CA ARG A 162 30.80 51.79 22.21
C ARG A 162 31.39 51.59 23.59
N LEU A 163 31.74 50.33 23.95
CA LEU A 163 32.49 50.05 25.18
C LEU A 163 33.87 50.65 25.13
N ALA A 164 34.59 50.50 24.02
CA ALA A 164 35.89 51.11 23.82
C ALA A 164 35.86 52.66 23.93
N ALA A 165 34.75 53.27 23.50
CA ALA A 165 34.47 54.67 23.63
C ALA A 165 33.91 55.09 25.02
N GLN A 166 33.79 54.16 25.97
CA GLN A 166 33.23 54.38 27.32
C GLN A 166 31.75 54.83 27.36
N ASN A 167 31.02 54.61 26.28
CA ASN A 167 29.60 55.02 26.15
C ASN A 167 28.62 53.98 26.69
N VAL A 168 29.07 52.76 27.00
CA VAL A 168 28.29 51.65 27.58
C VAL A 168 29.13 50.92 28.60
N THR A 169 28.51 50.15 29.48
CA THR A 169 29.17 49.36 30.50
C THR A 169 29.49 47.95 30.00
N LEU A 170 30.47 47.29 30.62
CA LEU A 170 30.80 45.88 30.30
C LEU A 170 29.59 44.95 30.40
N PRO A 171 28.76 44.97 31.47
CA PRO A 171 27.57 44.14 31.58
C PRO A 171 26.60 44.30 30.38
N ASN A 172 26.41 45.55 29.88
CA ASN A 172 25.55 45.80 28.72
C ASN A 172 26.07 45.09 27.48
N VAL A 173 27.38 45.04 27.27
CA VAL A 173 27.97 44.32 26.12
C VAL A 173 27.87 42.82 26.29
N GLU A 174 28.07 42.29 27.53
CA GLU A 174 27.91 40.88 27.83
C GLU A 174 26.47 40.38 27.55
N ASP A 175 25.43 41.16 27.92
CA ASP A 175 24.04 40.84 27.65
C ASP A 175 23.76 40.78 26.13
N VAL A 176 24.27 41.74 25.36
CA VAL A 176 24.13 41.75 23.90
C VAL A 176 24.83 40.57 23.26
N LEU A 177 26.06 40.24 23.73
CA LEU A 177 26.79 39.06 23.24
C LEU A 177 26.08 37.76 23.58
N ALA A 178 25.53 37.64 24.80
CA ALA A 178 24.73 36.49 25.20
C ALA A 178 23.52 36.31 24.30
N ARG A 179 22.80 37.39 23.98
CA ARG A 179 21.63 37.34 23.11
C ARG A 179 22.02 37.00 21.66
N THR A 180 23.07 37.60 21.13
CA THR A 180 23.60 37.26 19.79
C THR A 180 24.02 35.80 19.70
N THR A 181 24.71 35.29 20.73
CA THR A 181 25.09 33.88 20.83
C THR A 181 23.86 32.99 20.86
N SER A 182 22.79 33.41 21.55
CA SER A 182 21.51 32.64 21.57
C SER A 182 20.91 32.54 20.18
N LEU A 183 20.89 33.63 19.39
CA LEU A 183 20.41 33.62 17.99
C LEU A 183 21.27 32.68 17.10
N ALA A 184 22.61 32.77 17.23
CA ALA A 184 23.50 31.89 16.49
C ALA A 184 23.29 30.42 16.84
N ARG A 185 23.10 30.08 18.14
CA ARG A 185 22.77 28.76 18.61
C ARG A 185 21.42 28.29 18.05
N ARG A 186 20.38 29.14 18.09
CA ARG A 186 19.07 28.82 17.53
C ARG A 186 19.17 28.43 16.07
N ARG A 187 19.91 29.21 15.26
CA ARG A 187 20.15 28.89 13.85
C ARG A 187 20.76 27.50 13.66
N THR A 188 21.80 27.19 14.44
CA THR A 188 22.46 25.87 14.36
C THR A 188 21.51 24.73 14.75
N VAL A 189 20.72 24.92 15.81
CA VAL A 189 19.73 23.92 16.26
C VAL A 189 18.67 23.69 15.20
N VAL A 190 18.12 24.76 14.61
CA VAL A 190 17.10 24.66 13.55
C VAL A 190 17.66 23.93 12.32
N SER A 191 18.88 24.28 11.88
CA SER A 191 19.53 23.58 10.75
C SER A 191 19.77 22.10 11.04
N GLY A 192 20.20 21.77 12.25
CA GLY A 192 20.41 20.39 12.69
C GLY A 192 19.08 19.59 12.77
N GLU A 193 18.00 20.24 13.19
CA GLU A 193 16.68 19.60 13.24
C GLU A 193 16.12 19.32 11.83
N ILE A 194 16.28 20.27 10.91
CA ILE A 194 15.93 20.06 9.48
C ILE A 194 16.70 18.85 8.94
N ALA A 195 18.02 18.82 9.10
CA ALA A 195 18.86 17.73 8.61
C ALA A 195 18.46 16.37 9.22
N ARG A 196 18.10 16.34 10.50
CA ARG A 196 17.63 15.13 11.18
C ARG A 196 16.31 14.61 10.61
N ILE A 197 15.35 15.50 10.36
CA ILE A 197 14.05 15.13 9.79
C ILE A 197 14.23 14.67 8.34
N GLU A 198 15.04 15.35 7.54
CA GLU A 198 15.34 14.95 6.16
C GLU A 198 16.06 13.58 6.09
N ALA A 199 17.00 13.34 7.00
CA ALA A 199 17.68 12.04 7.09
C ALA A 199 16.77 10.89 7.54
N SER A 200 15.65 11.17 8.21
CA SER A 200 14.67 10.13 8.58
C SER A 200 13.86 9.61 7.38
N GLY A 201 14.04 10.18 6.19
CA GLY A 201 13.34 9.77 4.97
C GLY A 201 11.83 10.03 5.01
N LEU A 202 11.38 10.85 5.97
CA LEU A 202 9.98 11.24 6.04
C LEU A 202 9.62 12.04 4.79
N ASP A 203 8.68 11.52 4.01
CA ASP A 203 8.21 12.19 2.81
C ASP A 203 7.53 13.50 3.20
N THR A 204 8.04 14.59 2.64
CA THR A 204 7.47 15.93 2.85
C THR A 204 6.33 16.22 1.88
N GLN A 205 5.87 15.21 1.11
CA GLN A 205 4.75 15.38 0.20
C GLN A 205 3.47 15.69 1.00
N LYS A 206 2.68 16.59 0.46
CA LYS A 206 1.42 17.02 1.09
C LYS A 206 0.44 15.86 1.12
N PRO A 207 0.10 15.34 2.30
CA PRO A 207 -0.82 14.22 2.40
C PRO A 207 -2.24 14.67 2.07
N ASN A 208 -2.87 13.97 1.14
CA ASN A 208 -4.31 14.07 0.96
C ASN A 208 -5.01 13.00 1.82
N VAL A 209 -5.42 13.39 3.02
CA VAL A 209 -6.05 12.49 4.00
C VAL A 209 -7.36 11.91 3.49
N ALA A 210 -8.13 12.70 2.72
CA ALA A 210 -9.38 12.25 2.13
C ALA A 210 -9.14 11.21 1.04
N ALA A 211 -8.16 11.43 0.16
CA ALA A 211 -7.78 10.47 -0.88
C ALA A 211 -7.25 9.16 -0.28
N LEU A 212 -6.46 9.22 0.80
CA LEU A 212 -5.98 8.02 1.51
C LEU A 212 -7.15 7.22 2.13
N ALA A 213 -8.08 7.88 2.80
CA ALA A 213 -9.27 7.23 3.36
C ALA A 213 -10.10 6.57 2.25
N GLN A 214 -10.34 7.27 1.15
CA GLN A 214 -11.07 6.74 0.00
C GLN A 214 -10.34 5.57 -0.67
N ASN A 215 -9.01 5.61 -0.73
CA ASN A 215 -8.20 4.53 -1.29
C ASN A 215 -8.29 3.26 -0.42
N VAL A 216 -8.20 3.37 0.91
CA VAL A 216 -8.42 2.25 1.83
C VAL A 216 -9.82 1.66 1.67
N ASP A 217 -10.84 2.50 1.57
CA ASP A 217 -12.22 2.06 1.38
C ASP A 217 -12.41 1.33 0.04
N SER A 218 -11.95 1.92 -1.05
CA SER A 218 -12.12 1.36 -2.39
C SER A 218 -11.37 0.04 -2.58
N THR A 219 -10.16 -0.08 -2.03
CA THR A 219 -9.34 -1.30 -2.10
C THR A 219 -9.94 -2.41 -1.25
N THR A 220 -10.46 -2.10 -0.05
CA THR A 220 -11.17 -3.06 0.80
C THR A 220 -12.44 -3.57 0.10
N MET A 221 -13.28 -2.68 -0.46
CA MET A 221 -14.47 -3.06 -1.21
C MET A 221 -14.14 -3.90 -2.44
N ARG A 222 -13.04 -3.62 -3.12
CA ARG A 222 -12.58 -4.42 -4.27
C ARG A 222 -12.25 -5.84 -3.83
N TYR A 223 -11.49 -6.01 -2.74
CA TYR A 223 -11.18 -7.33 -2.20
C TYR A 223 -12.45 -8.11 -1.84
N GLU A 224 -13.39 -7.50 -1.12
CA GLU A 224 -14.64 -8.12 -0.70
C GLU A 224 -15.49 -8.58 -1.90
N ARG A 225 -15.56 -7.75 -2.95
CA ARG A 225 -16.27 -8.09 -4.19
C ARG A 225 -15.67 -9.31 -4.85
N GLU A 226 -14.36 -9.34 -5.05
CA GLU A 226 -13.68 -10.46 -5.71
C GLU A 226 -13.76 -11.75 -4.87
N ALA A 227 -13.61 -11.66 -3.55
CA ALA A 227 -13.79 -12.79 -2.65
C ALA A 227 -15.24 -13.33 -2.67
N SER A 228 -16.24 -12.45 -2.77
CA SER A 228 -17.65 -12.86 -2.89
C SER A 228 -17.95 -13.60 -4.18
N HIS A 229 -17.32 -13.20 -5.29
CA HIS A 229 -17.46 -13.91 -6.58
C HIS A 229 -16.92 -15.33 -6.50
N VAL A 230 -15.81 -15.58 -5.82
CA VAL A 230 -15.27 -16.93 -5.64
C VAL A 230 -16.22 -17.78 -4.78
N ARG A 231 -16.73 -17.21 -3.68
CA ARG A 231 -17.66 -17.90 -2.76
C ARG A 231 -18.99 -18.28 -3.43
N ALA A 232 -19.50 -17.46 -4.36
CA ALA A 232 -20.77 -17.71 -5.05
C ALA A 232 -20.77 -19.04 -5.85
N PHE A 233 -19.59 -19.52 -6.25
CA PHE A 233 -19.46 -20.76 -7.03
C PHE A 233 -19.05 -21.98 -6.19
N ASP A 234 -19.03 -21.90 -4.86
CA ASP A 234 -18.57 -23.00 -3.99
C ASP A 234 -19.48 -24.24 -4.05
N SER A 235 -20.75 -24.06 -4.37
CA SER A 235 -21.74 -25.14 -4.45
C SER A 235 -21.86 -25.79 -5.84
N TRP A 236 -21.22 -25.22 -6.85
CA TRP A 236 -21.30 -25.69 -8.22
C TRP A 236 -20.01 -26.35 -8.66
N ASP A 237 -20.13 -27.44 -9.42
CA ASP A 237 -19.00 -28.06 -10.11
C ASP A 237 -19.36 -28.37 -11.55
N PHE A 238 -18.57 -27.86 -12.49
CA PHE A 238 -18.64 -28.13 -13.92
C PHE A 238 -17.39 -28.87 -14.34
N THR A 239 -17.50 -30.18 -14.48
CA THR A 239 -16.35 -31.02 -14.83
C THR A 239 -16.48 -31.51 -16.26
N VAL A 240 -15.41 -31.34 -17.03
CA VAL A 240 -15.26 -31.95 -18.36
C VAL A 240 -14.27 -33.09 -18.21
N THR A 241 -14.73 -34.27 -18.53
CA THR A 241 -13.91 -35.49 -18.52
C THR A 241 -13.75 -36.02 -19.93
N GLY A 242 -12.54 -36.27 -20.36
CA GLY A 242 -12.23 -36.91 -21.63
C GLY A 242 -11.25 -38.07 -21.43
N GLY A 243 -11.45 -39.15 -22.18
CA GLY A 243 -10.56 -40.27 -22.02
C GLY A 243 -10.61 -41.25 -23.18
N TYR A 244 -9.83 -42.28 -23.03
CA TYR A 244 -9.63 -43.33 -24.01
C TYR A 244 -9.89 -44.70 -23.34
N VAL A 245 -10.61 -45.53 -24.04
CA VAL A 245 -10.82 -46.93 -23.70
C VAL A 245 -9.94 -47.78 -24.61
N PRO A 246 -8.82 -48.30 -24.13
CA PRO A 246 -7.99 -49.19 -24.94
C PRO A 246 -8.73 -50.48 -25.27
N PRO A 247 -8.52 -51.02 -26.46
CA PRO A 247 -9.05 -52.35 -26.81
C PRO A 247 -8.39 -53.41 -25.94
N VAL A 248 -9.15 -53.95 -25.01
CA VAL A 248 -8.69 -55.07 -24.18
C VAL A 248 -9.36 -56.34 -24.66
N PHE A 249 -8.54 -57.31 -25.07
CA PHE A 249 -8.99 -58.63 -25.54
C PHE A 249 -10.00 -58.61 -26.71
N ASP A 250 -9.45 -58.65 -27.94
CA ASP A 250 -10.17 -58.96 -29.19
C ASP A 250 -11.24 -57.98 -29.73
N SER A 251 -11.50 -56.89 -29.06
CA SER A 251 -12.32 -55.81 -29.64
C SER A 251 -11.47 -54.90 -30.52
N LYS A 252 -11.72 -54.84 -31.82
CA LYS A 252 -10.95 -54.02 -32.80
C LYS A 252 -11.27 -52.55 -32.72
N GLN A 253 -12.04 -52.09 -31.77
CA GLN A 253 -12.46 -50.69 -31.66
C GLN A 253 -11.89 -50.04 -30.39
N SER A 254 -11.09 -49.00 -30.62
CA SER A 254 -10.69 -48.08 -29.57
C SER A 254 -11.71 -46.94 -29.52
N ASP A 255 -12.31 -46.70 -28.37
CA ASP A 255 -13.33 -45.68 -28.22
C ASP A 255 -12.78 -44.48 -27.41
N PHE A 256 -13.00 -43.29 -27.91
CA PHE A 256 -12.83 -42.05 -27.17
C PHE A 256 -14.16 -41.70 -26.52
N PHE A 257 -14.11 -41.27 -25.29
CA PHE A 257 -15.30 -40.76 -24.60
C PHE A 257 -15.07 -39.32 -24.12
N GLY A 258 -16.14 -38.53 -24.09
CA GLY A 258 -16.20 -37.23 -23.48
C GLY A 258 -17.47 -37.13 -22.65
N VAL A 259 -17.37 -36.68 -21.43
CA VAL A 259 -18.50 -36.48 -20.51
C VAL A 259 -18.40 -35.05 -19.95
N VAL A 260 -19.50 -34.33 -20.06
CA VAL A 260 -19.69 -33.05 -19.36
C VAL A 260 -20.61 -33.35 -18.17
N GLN A 261 -20.11 -33.10 -16.99
CA GLN A 261 -20.86 -33.31 -15.77
C GLN A 261 -21.09 -31.96 -15.10
N VAL A 262 -22.34 -31.66 -14.78
CA VAL A 262 -22.76 -30.55 -13.94
C VAL A 262 -23.24 -31.15 -12.63
N SER A 263 -22.61 -30.78 -11.53
CA SER A 263 -23.02 -31.20 -10.21
C SER A 263 -23.23 -30.01 -9.30
N TYR A 264 -24.33 -30.02 -8.56
CA TYR A 264 -24.58 -29.11 -7.45
C TYR A 264 -24.39 -29.91 -6.16
N SER A 265 -23.39 -29.55 -5.39
CA SER A 265 -23.05 -30.26 -4.17
C SER A 265 -23.61 -29.54 -2.95
N ILE A 266 -24.67 -30.08 -2.38
CA ILE A 266 -25.17 -29.67 -1.06
C ILE A 266 -24.07 -29.84 0.00
N GLY A 267 -23.20 -30.85 -0.16
CA GLY A 267 -22.04 -31.09 0.69
C GLY A 267 -20.78 -30.29 0.29
N GLY A 268 -20.79 -29.64 -0.87
CA GLY A 268 -19.70 -28.78 -1.34
C GLY A 268 -19.48 -27.56 -0.43
N ALA A 269 -20.55 -27.03 0.13
CA ALA A 269 -20.52 -26.02 1.17
C ALA A 269 -19.70 -26.45 2.40
N PHE A 270 -19.62 -27.75 2.71
CA PHE A 270 -18.81 -28.27 3.81
C PHE A 270 -17.37 -28.61 3.42
N ARG A 271 -17.13 -28.95 2.16
CA ARG A 271 -15.79 -29.34 1.67
C ARG A 271 -14.90 -28.12 1.39
N ASN A 272 -15.50 -27.04 0.88
CA ASN A 272 -14.81 -25.75 0.65
C ASN A 272 -14.83 -24.86 1.90
N ALA A 273 -15.29 -25.37 3.03
CA ALA A 273 -15.40 -24.62 4.28
C ALA A 273 -14.07 -24.03 4.75
N ALA A 274 -12.93 -24.65 4.44
CA ALA A 274 -11.62 -24.12 4.85
C ALA A 274 -11.22 -22.89 4.02
N GLU A 275 -11.40 -22.91 2.70
CA GLU A 275 -11.12 -21.78 1.80
C GLU A 275 -12.11 -20.63 2.03
N SER A 276 -13.39 -20.96 2.14
CA SER A 276 -14.45 -20.00 2.44
C SER A 276 -14.24 -19.33 3.79
N ARG A 277 -13.86 -20.10 4.83
CA ARG A 277 -13.50 -19.58 6.16
C ARG A 277 -12.25 -18.70 6.11
N TYR A 278 -11.25 -19.05 5.32
CA TYR A 278 -10.07 -18.22 5.15
C TYR A 278 -10.42 -16.85 4.52
N LEU A 279 -11.19 -16.86 3.43
CA LEU A 279 -11.63 -15.64 2.77
C LEU A 279 -12.54 -14.79 3.68
N GLU A 280 -13.40 -15.43 4.47
CA GLU A 280 -14.24 -14.74 5.45
C GLU A 280 -13.40 -14.14 6.58
N ALA A 281 -12.50 -14.90 7.20
CA ALA A 281 -11.61 -14.41 8.24
C ALA A 281 -10.73 -13.27 7.72
N ARG A 282 -10.23 -13.37 6.49
CA ARG A 282 -9.44 -12.29 5.86
C ARG A 282 -10.30 -11.06 5.58
N SER A 283 -11.54 -11.22 5.10
CA SER A 283 -12.49 -10.12 4.93
C SER A 283 -12.77 -9.40 6.25
N ASP A 284 -12.96 -10.12 7.34
CA ASP A 284 -13.21 -9.54 8.65
C ASP A 284 -11.96 -8.85 9.22
N GLU A 285 -10.77 -9.41 9.01
CA GLU A 285 -9.50 -8.76 9.33
C GLU A 285 -9.35 -7.43 8.56
N LEU A 286 -9.67 -7.43 7.27
CA LEU A 286 -9.60 -6.21 6.45
C LEU A 286 -10.63 -5.14 6.88
N LYS A 287 -11.84 -5.54 7.29
CA LYS A 287 -12.85 -4.62 7.86
C LYS A 287 -12.36 -4.01 9.17
N THR A 288 -11.76 -4.82 10.03
CA THR A 288 -11.18 -4.35 11.30
C THR A 288 -10.05 -3.37 11.03
N SER A 289 -9.10 -3.74 10.17
CA SER A 289 -7.99 -2.87 9.74
C SER A 289 -8.49 -1.56 9.13
N ARG A 290 -9.53 -1.61 8.29
CA ARG A 290 -10.19 -0.42 7.74
C ARG A 290 -10.73 0.49 8.84
N SER A 291 -11.46 -0.07 9.81
CA SER A 291 -12.03 0.67 10.93
C SER A 291 -10.94 1.32 11.78
N GLU A 292 -9.86 0.61 12.06
CA GLU A 292 -8.69 1.13 12.78
C GLU A 292 -8.04 2.29 12.03
N VAL A 293 -7.77 2.13 10.74
CA VAL A 293 -7.19 3.19 9.89
C VAL A 293 -8.08 4.42 9.83
N GLN A 294 -9.40 4.24 9.68
CA GLN A 294 -10.34 5.35 9.70
C GLN A 294 -10.33 6.10 11.05
N THR A 295 -10.26 5.37 12.15
CA THR A 295 -10.13 5.97 13.49
C THR A 295 -8.82 6.73 13.64
N GLN A 296 -7.71 6.17 13.15
CA GLN A 296 -6.40 6.81 13.17
C GLN A 296 -6.38 8.08 12.30
N LEU A 297 -6.93 8.03 11.09
CA LEU A 297 -7.04 9.21 10.23
C LEU A 297 -7.96 10.29 10.81
N HIS A 298 -9.03 9.89 11.49
CA HIS A 298 -9.88 10.83 12.20
C HIS A 298 -9.14 11.52 13.36
N SER A 299 -8.43 10.75 14.20
CA SER A 299 -7.63 11.30 15.28
C SER A 299 -6.52 12.22 14.75
N PHE A 300 -5.88 11.84 13.64
CA PHE A 300 -4.89 12.67 12.95
C PHE A 300 -5.49 14.03 12.54
N ARG A 301 -6.68 14.04 11.90
CA ARG A 301 -7.36 15.29 11.55
C ARG A 301 -7.66 16.16 12.77
N GLN A 302 -8.11 15.56 13.86
CA GLN A 302 -8.36 16.31 15.10
C GLN A 302 -7.09 16.91 15.69
N GLN A 303 -5.98 16.17 15.64
CA GLN A 303 -4.68 16.67 16.07
C GLN A 303 -4.20 17.84 15.18
N ILE A 304 -4.26 17.71 13.86
CA ILE A 304 -3.91 18.81 12.92
C ILE A 304 -4.74 20.06 13.23
N LYS A 305 -6.04 19.91 13.47
CA LYS A 305 -6.91 21.04 13.81
C LYS A 305 -6.55 21.70 15.15
N ALA A 306 -6.19 20.90 16.14
CA ALA A 306 -5.73 21.40 17.44
C ALA A 306 -4.41 22.16 17.29
N ASP A 307 -3.43 21.57 16.57
CA ASP A 307 -2.12 22.18 16.31
C ASP A 307 -2.24 23.47 15.50
N LEU A 308 -3.14 23.52 14.51
CA LEU A 308 -3.45 24.73 13.74
C LEU A 308 -4.04 25.83 14.62
N THR A 309 -4.94 25.46 15.52
CA THR A 309 -5.57 26.42 16.45
C THR A 309 -4.53 26.97 17.42
N ALA A 310 -3.66 26.11 17.96
CA ALA A 310 -2.56 26.52 18.83
C ALA A 310 -1.57 27.45 18.09
N ALA A 311 -1.13 27.05 16.89
CA ALA A 311 -0.20 27.85 16.09
C ALA A 311 -0.76 29.23 15.72
N LYS A 312 -2.05 29.34 15.38
CA LYS A 312 -2.71 30.64 15.13
C LYS A 312 -2.79 31.49 16.40
N GLY A 313 -3.07 30.86 17.55
CA GLY A 313 -3.09 31.57 18.84
C GLY A 313 -1.70 32.11 19.20
N GLU A 314 -0.66 31.29 19.09
CA GLU A 314 0.72 31.70 19.34
C GLU A 314 1.18 32.80 18.35
N LEU A 315 0.83 32.67 17.08
CA LEU A 315 1.14 33.69 16.07
C LEU A 315 0.57 35.05 16.46
N THR A 316 -0.69 35.11 16.93
CA THR A 316 -1.33 36.36 17.40
C THR A 316 -0.58 36.98 18.58
N ILE A 317 -0.11 36.15 19.52
CA ILE A 317 0.68 36.59 20.68
C ILE A 317 2.01 37.18 20.21
N VAL A 318 2.71 36.46 19.32
CA VAL A 318 4.00 36.92 18.77
C VAL A 318 3.85 38.20 17.95
N GLU A 319 2.80 38.32 17.13
CA GLU A 319 2.51 39.54 16.38
C GLU A 319 2.27 40.74 17.29
N THR A 320 1.51 40.56 18.36
CA THR A 320 1.28 41.61 19.37
C THR A 320 2.58 42.03 20.02
N ARG A 321 3.45 41.08 20.36
CA ARG A 321 4.77 41.37 20.95
C ARG A 321 5.71 42.07 19.97
N VAL A 322 5.75 41.68 18.71
CA VAL A 322 6.51 42.35 17.65
C VAL A 322 6.04 43.80 17.51
N ALA A 323 4.73 44.07 17.48
CA ALA A 323 4.18 45.39 17.39
C ALA A 323 4.59 46.26 18.61
N ALA A 324 4.54 45.71 19.82
CA ALA A 324 4.97 46.43 21.03
C ALA A 324 6.47 46.74 21.02
N LEU A 325 7.31 45.80 20.59
CA LEU A 325 8.75 46.01 20.46
C LEU A 325 9.07 47.04 19.40
N GLN A 326 8.35 47.07 18.27
CA GLN A 326 8.51 48.11 17.24
C GLN A 326 8.16 49.50 17.76
N ALA A 327 7.06 49.62 18.54
CA ALA A 327 6.71 50.89 19.18
C ALA A 327 7.79 51.36 20.18
N THR A 328 8.30 50.42 21.00
CA THR A 328 9.40 50.68 21.93
C THR A 328 10.68 51.13 21.19
N ARG A 329 11.01 50.44 20.07
CA ARG A 329 12.14 50.82 19.19
C ARG A 329 12.04 52.27 18.73
N THR A 330 10.87 52.63 18.20
CA THR A 330 10.63 54.01 17.71
C THR A 330 10.78 55.06 18.82
N GLN A 331 10.31 54.73 20.03
CA GLN A 331 10.50 55.65 21.18
C GLN A 331 11.96 55.77 21.59
N LEU A 332 12.74 54.72 21.55
CA LEU A 332 14.17 54.71 21.89
C LEU A 332 15.01 55.41 20.84
N GLU A 333 14.67 55.35 19.57
CA GLU A 333 15.34 56.07 18.47
C GLU A 333 15.27 57.60 18.64
N GLY A 334 14.21 58.12 19.27
CA GLY A 334 14.03 59.54 19.57
C GLY A 334 14.57 59.96 20.94
N SER A 335 15.24 59.08 21.69
CA SER A 335 15.66 59.33 23.07
C SER A 335 17.18 59.66 23.14
N ASP A 336 17.51 60.76 23.78
CA ASP A 336 18.89 61.18 24.08
C ASP A 336 19.43 60.59 25.39
N ALA A 337 18.71 59.66 26.02
CA ALA A 337 19.13 59.04 27.28
C ALA A 337 20.40 58.20 27.11
N SER A 338 21.32 58.27 28.06
CA SER A 338 22.62 57.59 28.01
C SER A 338 22.50 56.04 27.89
N GLY A 339 21.37 55.46 28.32
CA GLY A 339 21.07 54.02 28.19
C GLY A 339 20.37 53.61 26.89
N ALA A 340 19.91 54.57 26.08
CA ALA A 340 19.14 54.34 24.87
C ALA A 340 19.88 53.42 23.86
N PRO A 341 21.17 53.55 23.61
CA PRO A 341 21.88 52.70 22.66
C PRO A 341 21.90 51.22 23.05
N TYR A 342 22.00 50.88 24.34
CA TYR A 342 21.94 49.53 24.84
C TYR A 342 20.52 48.97 24.74
N ALA A 343 19.53 49.79 25.20
CA ALA A 343 18.12 49.36 25.12
C ALA A 343 17.67 49.12 23.68
N LEU A 344 18.11 49.95 22.74
CA LEU A 344 17.84 49.79 21.31
C LEU A 344 18.47 48.51 20.75
N ALA A 345 19.72 48.22 21.08
CA ALA A 345 20.39 46.97 20.68
C ALA A 345 19.64 45.72 21.18
N MET A 346 19.19 45.74 22.44
CA MET A 346 18.42 44.63 23.02
C MET A 346 17.05 44.48 22.35
N VAL A 347 16.36 45.59 22.06
CA VAL A 347 15.07 45.57 21.35
C VAL A 347 15.25 45.04 19.93
N ASP A 348 16.27 45.45 19.21
CA ASP A 348 16.55 45.00 17.85
C ASP A 348 16.85 43.50 17.82
N LEU A 349 17.65 42.96 18.75
CA LEU A 349 17.90 41.51 18.86
C LEU A 349 16.65 40.71 19.25
N GLU A 350 15.81 41.26 20.12
CA GLU A 350 14.52 40.62 20.49
C GLU A 350 13.55 40.63 19.30
N LEU A 351 13.51 41.73 18.51
CA LEU A 351 12.72 41.80 17.28
C LEU A 351 13.15 40.71 16.28
N VAL A 352 14.45 40.50 16.08
CA VAL A 352 14.94 39.40 15.23
C VAL A 352 14.46 38.07 15.73
N ALA A 353 14.55 37.80 17.03
CA ALA A 353 14.09 36.56 17.63
C ALA A 353 12.58 36.34 17.44
N MET A 354 11.77 37.33 17.76
CA MET A 354 10.31 37.27 17.65
C MET A 354 9.84 37.15 16.18
N ARG A 355 10.49 37.85 15.26
CA ARG A 355 10.19 37.69 13.81
C ARG A 355 10.57 36.33 13.26
N ALA A 356 11.68 35.73 13.73
CA ALA A 356 12.03 34.35 13.37
C ALA A 356 10.95 33.39 13.79
N GLU A 357 10.44 33.52 15.02
CA GLU A 357 9.32 32.73 15.53
C GLU A 357 8.01 33.00 14.76
N GLN A 358 7.71 34.25 14.44
CA GLN A 358 6.56 34.65 13.61
C GLN A 358 6.59 33.92 12.25
N VAL A 359 7.75 33.97 11.57
CA VAL A 359 7.92 33.32 10.26
C VAL A 359 7.75 31.81 10.35
N PHE A 360 8.31 31.18 11.40
CA PHE A 360 8.09 29.76 11.69
C PHE A 360 6.62 29.43 11.84
N LEU A 361 5.91 30.12 12.75
CA LEU A 361 4.50 29.86 13.05
C LEU A 361 3.60 30.12 11.83
N ALA A 362 3.87 31.17 11.06
CA ALA A 362 3.12 31.49 9.86
C ALA A 362 3.28 30.41 8.77
N ALA A 363 4.49 29.89 8.56
CA ALA A 363 4.76 28.83 7.62
C ALA A 363 4.14 27.50 8.09
N PHE A 364 4.28 27.17 9.38
CA PHE A 364 3.70 26.00 10.00
C PHE A 364 2.16 26.01 9.90
N ALA A 365 1.50 27.09 10.30
CA ALA A 365 0.05 27.23 10.21
C ALA A 365 -0.46 27.12 8.78
N ARG A 366 0.26 27.66 7.80
CA ARG A 366 -0.08 27.54 6.38
C ARG A 366 -0.08 26.09 5.90
N GLU A 367 0.92 25.32 6.26
CA GLU A 367 0.98 23.89 5.89
C GLU A 367 -0.14 23.09 6.55
N LEU A 368 -0.43 23.34 7.83
CA LEU A 368 -1.54 22.67 8.54
C LEU A 368 -2.90 23.03 7.91
N THR A 369 -3.12 24.27 7.48
CA THR A 369 -4.34 24.68 6.79
C THR A 369 -4.53 23.89 5.49
N HIS A 370 -3.47 23.70 4.71
CA HIS A 370 -3.53 22.90 3.49
C HIS A 370 -3.97 21.45 3.72
N VAL A 371 -3.59 20.86 4.86
CA VAL A 371 -3.99 19.48 5.20
C VAL A 371 -5.42 19.42 5.71
N GLU A 372 -5.87 20.47 6.41
CA GLU A 372 -7.28 20.52 6.88
C GLU A 372 -8.26 20.63 5.69
N GLU A 373 -7.89 21.37 4.64
CA GLU A 373 -8.73 21.63 3.46
C GLU A 373 -8.78 20.45 2.48
N ASN A 374 -7.80 19.54 2.49
CA ASN A 374 -7.69 18.37 1.59
C ASN A 374 -7.87 17.05 2.30
#